data_0814cdfc0e3febac6337fc6e49d3cf5d
#
_entry.id   0814cdfc0e3febac6337fc6e49d3cf5d
#
_cell.length_a   1.000
_cell.length_b   1.000
_cell.length_c   1.000
_cell.angle_alpha   90.00
_cell.angle_beta   90.00
_cell.angle_gamma   90.00
#
_symmetry.space_group_name_H-M   'P 1'
#
loop_
_entity.id
_entity.type
_entity.pdbx_description
1 polymer ?
#
loop_
_entity_poly.entity_id
_entity_poly.type
_entity_poly.pdbx_seq_one_letter_code
_entity_poly.pdbx_strand_id
1 'polypeptide(L)'
;MQIIKKLLQQILLLSLLIFGYYSAQAHPSHANLNRDDVRTYSGIVTRYSWTMPHVFLKVKAPDKNGNVVEYSIEMLHPPAMAKRGWEKKSFAKGDLITWQGPHDYNELRHYTGLSWAERKDGSRLSMTEKEEGIVVPSTDFSGLWKRSDFDPATGKAKFNPHYKPPKNWPLTELGQEMVDNFHEDQNPMVNCGNPGPPKAMIVPYPVMITRPNDKTIIFERELMRDVRVIHLDHSVKRENPSKLGHSLGWLEGNSLIISTDNFVDDPWGSHTGINSSNQKQLTEKFTLSGNGTYLIAEITINDPVYLTKPHTFFHRWKKIADREVIQAPCTMESAKLYLQGG
;
A
#
# COMPACT_ATOMS: atom_id res chain seq x y z
N MET A 1 -15.46 0.65 59.81
CA MET A 1 -16.15 1.08 58.57
C MET A 1 -15.25 1.85 57.61
N GLN A 2 -14.36 2.73 58.06
CA GLN A 2 -13.42 3.48 57.18
C GLN A 2 -12.33 2.62 56.53
N ILE A 3 -11.81 1.58 57.18
CA ILE A 3 -10.77 0.69 56.66
C ILE A 3 -11.29 -0.14 55.49
N ILE A 4 -12.53 -0.65 55.58
CA ILE A 4 -13.16 -1.44 54.51
C ILE A 4 -13.43 -0.58 53.26
N LYS A 5 -13.81 0.69 53.42
CA LYS A 5 -14.01 1.63 52.31
C LYS A 5 -12.66 1.93 51.57
N LYS A 6 -11.55 2.08 52.29
CA LYS A 6 -10.24 2.28 51.70
C LYS A 6 -9.75 1.04 50.95
N LEU A 7 -9.98 -0.16 51.49
CA LEU A 7 -9.63 -1.41 50.82
C LEU A 7 -10.43 -1.62 49.52
N LEU A 8 -11.73 -1.34 49.53
CA LEU A 8 -12.58 -1.40 48.35
C LEU A 8 -12.20 -0.37 47.28
N GLN A 9 -11.79 0.85 47.66
CA GLN A 9 -11.29 1.85 46.75
C GLN A 9 -9.91 1.43 46.11
N GLN A 10 -9.03 0.81 46.90
CA GLN A 10 -7.76 0.31 46.35
C GLN A 10 -7.94 -0.88 45.42
N ILE A 11 -8.89 -1.78 45.71
CA ILE A 11 -9.21 -2.90 44.81
C ILE A 11 -9.89 -2.40 43.55
N LEU A 12 -10.74 -1.37 43.61
CA LEU A 12 -11.36 -0.76 42.43
C LEU A 12 -10.34 -0.01 41.54
N LEU A 13 -9.36 0.67 42.16
CA LEU A 13 -8.25 1.30 41.44
C LEU A 13 -7.29 0.28 40.80
N LEU A 14 -7.03 -0.84 41.48
CA LEU A 14 -6.20 -1.92 40.94
C LEU A 14 -6.89 -2.67 39.78
N SER A 15 -8.20 -2.85 39.83
CA SER A 15 -8.96 -3.44 38.73
C SER A 15 -9.05 -2.54 37.50
N LEU A 16 -9.07 -1.22 37.65
CA LEU A 16 -8.99 -0.25 36.53
C LEU A 16 -7.61 -0.21 35.88
N LEU A 17 -6.55 -0.54 36.60
CA LEU A 17 -5.19 -0.63 36.04
C LEU A 17 -4.92 -1.94 35.27
N ILE A 18 -5.69 -3.00 35.50
CA ILE A 18 -5.55 -4.29 34.81
C ILE A 18 -6.31 -4.33 33.48
N PHE A 19 -7.32 -3.48 33.28
CA PHE A 19 -8.07 -3.37 32.02
C PHE A 19 -7.43 -2.42 30.99
N GLY A 20 -6.28 -1.81 31.29
CA GLY A 20 -5.67 -0.73 30.50
C GLY A 20 -4.63 -1.12 29.44
N TYR A 21 -4.34 -2.40 29.18
CA TYR A 21 -3.30 -2.80 28.22
C TYR A 21 -3.72 -3.91 27.27
N TYR A 22 -4.89 -3.81 26.68
CA TYR A 22 -5.06 -4.42 25.36
C TYR A 22 -4.75 -3.34 24.31
N SER A 23 -3.46 -3.10 24.07
CA SER A 23 -3.05 -2.48 22.83
C SER A 23 -3.42 -3.47 21.72
N ALA A 24 -4.53 -3.22 21.02
CA ALA A 24 -4.79 -3.86 19.75
C ALA A 24 -3.61 -3.51 18.84
N GLN A 25 -2.66 -4.43 18.71
CA GLN A 25 -1.58 -4.27 17.76
C GLN A 25 -2.20 -4.43 16.37
N ALA A 26 -2.39 -3.33 15.67
CA ALA A 26 -2.69 -3.34 14.26
C ALA A 26 -1.50 -4.00 13.54
N HIS A 27 -1.71 -5.21 13.03
CA HIS A 27 -0.68 -5.95 12.31
C HIS A 27 -0.67 -5.51 10.85
N PRO A 28 0.53 -5.24 10.25
CA PRO A 28 0.62 -5.10 8.81
C PRO A 28 0.11 -6.37 8.13
N SER A 29 -0.43 -6.26 6.92
CA SER A 29 -0.86 -7.40 6.11
C SER A 29 0.19 -8.51 6.14
N HIS A 30 -0.21 -9.76 6.39
CA HIS A 30 0.63 -10.93 6.64
C HIS A 30 1.35 -11.02 8.00
N ALA A 31 1.17 -10.09 8.93
CA ALA A 31 1.79 -10.20 10.27
C ALA A 31 1.12 -11.28 11.13
N ASN A 32 -0.11 -11.65 10.78
CA ASN A 32 -0.85 -12.75 11.39
C ASN A 32 -0.39 -14.14 10.89
N LEU A 33 0.46 -14.21 9.86
CA LEU A 33 0.91 -15.46 9.28
C LEU A 33 2.21 -15.95 9.96
N ASN A 34 2.17 -17.15 10.49
CA ASN A 34 3.33 -17.82 11.07
C ASN A 34 4.21 -18.39 9.95
N ARG A 35 5.29 -17.71 9.63
CA ARG A 35 6.22 -18.10 8.56
C ARG A 35 7.02 -19.36 8.90
N ASP A 36 7.06 -19.76 10.16
CA ASP A 36 7.71 -20.98 10.60
C ASP A 36 6.76 -22.20 10.55
N ASP A 37 5.44 -21.96 10.37
CA ASP A 37 4.41 -22.98 10.22
C ASP A 37 3.84 -23.00 8.80
N VAL A 38 4.60 -23.59 7.90
CA VAL A 38 4.24 -23.73 6.47
C VAL A 38 3.62 -25.10 6.24
N ARG A 39 2.36 -25.13 5.82
CA ARG A 39 1.58 -26.36 5.64
C ARG A 39 1.15 -26.53 4.19
N THR A 40 0.90 -27.79 3.82
CA THR A 40 0.36 -28.16 2.49
C THR A 40 -1.06 -28.68 2.66
N TYR A 41 -1.95 -28.22 1.80
CA TYR A 41 -3.36 -28.53 1.78
C TYR A 41 -3.80 -28.93 0.38
N SER A 42 -4.91 -29.65 0.28
CA SER A 42 -5.56 -29.94 -1.00
C SER A 42 -7.07 -29.74 -0.87
N GLY A 43 -7.68 -29.15 -1.88
CA GLY A 43 -9.11 -28.84 -1.82
C GLY A 43 -9.68 -28.28 -3.12
N ILE A 44 -10.95 -27.90 -3.07
CA ILE A 44 -11.71 -27.43 -4.22
C ILE A 44 -11.88 -25.92 -4.12
N VAL A 45 -11.49 -25.20 -5.16
CA VAL A 45 -11.67 -23.76 -5.29
C VAL A 45 -13.14 -23.40 -5.28
N THR A 46 -13.53 -22.53 -4.34
CA THR A 46 -14.88 -21.97 -4.27
C THR A 46 -14.96 -20.60 -4.92
N ARG A 47 -13.85 -19.82 -4.82
CA ARG A 47 -13.76 -18.48 -5.38
C ARG A 47 -12.30 -18.07 -5.61
N TYR A 48 -12.05 -17.39 -6.72
CA TYR A 48 -10.79 -16.68 -7.00
C TYR A 48 -11.10 -15.21 -7.26
N SER A 49 -10.52 -14.32 -6.45
CA SER A 49 -10.77 -12.88 -6.47
C SER A 49 -9.52 -12.13 -6.92
N TRP A 50 -9.51 -11.65 -8.16
CA TRP A 50 -8.44 -10.82 -8.72
C TRP A 50 -8.77 -9.35 -8.49
N THR A 51 -8.58 -8.88 -7.26
CA THR A 51 -9.03 -7.56 -6.79
C THR A 51 -7.97 -6.85 -5.97
N MET A 52 -8.08 -5.53 -5.88
CA MET A 52 -7.28 -4.71 -4.96
C MET A 52 -7.91 -4.71 -3.56
N PRO A 53 -7.13 -4.55 -2.50
CA PRO A 53 -5.66 -4.42 -2.47
C PRO A 53 -4.92 -5.74 -2.60
N HIS A 54 -5.57 -6.87 -2.38
CA HIS A 54 -4.99 -8.21 -2.41
C HIS A 54 -5.81 -9.18 -3.25
N VAL A 55 -5.11 -10.12 -3.90
CA VAL A 55 -5.72 -11.28 -4.56
C VAL A 55 -6.03 -12.33 -3.49
N PHE A 56 -7.21 -12.94 -3.56
CA PHE A 56 -7.62 -14.01 -2.66
C PHE A 56 -8.09 -15.24 -3.41
N LEU A 57 -7.78 -16.40 -2.82
CA LEU A 57 -8.30 -17.69 -3.24
C LEU A 57 -9.03 -18.33 -2.07
N LYS A 58 -10.31 -18.72 -2.26
CA LYS A 58 -11.08 -19.45 -1.27
C LYS A 58 -11.18 -20.91 -1.70
N VAL A 59 -10.89 -21.82 -0.76
CA VAL A 59 -10.76 -23.25 -1.05
C VAL A 59 -11.41 -24.06 0.07
N LYS A 60 -12.33 -24.97 -0.28
CA LYS A 60 -12.84 -25.97 0.68
C LYS A 60 -11.85 -27.12 0.79
N ALA A 61 -11.35 -27.35 2.01
CA ALA A 61 -10.38 -28.38 2.31
C ALA A 61 -10.58 -28.93 3.74
N PRO A 62 -10.09 -30.12 4.08
CA PRO A 62 -10.08 -30.62 5.44
C PRO A 62 -9.20 -29.75 6.36
N ASP A 63 -9.67 -29.47 7.57
CA ASP A 63 -8.86 -28.94 8.67
C ASP A 63 -8.02 -30.08 9.32
N LYS A 64 -7.29 -29.76 10.37
CA LYS A 64 -6.49 -30.73 11.13
C LYS A 64 -7.33 -31.84 11.80
N ASN A 65 -8.63 -31.66 11.94
CA ASN A 65 -9.56 -32.62 12.54
C ASN A 65 -10.32 -33.42 11.46
N GLY A 66 -10.08 -33.14 10.17
CA GLY A 66 -10.77 -33.75 9.05
C GLY A 66 -12.09 -33.11 8.66
N ASN A 67 -12.50 -32.01 9.32
CA ASN A 67 -13.71 -31.27 8.96
C ASN A 67 -13.47 -30.45 7.70
N VAL A 68 -14.41 -30.47 6.77
CA VAL A 68 -14.31 -29.65 5.55
C VAL A 68 -14.68 -28.21 5.90
N VAL A 69 -13.71 -27.32 5.78
CA VAL A 69 -13.81 -25.88 6.06
C VAL A 69 -13.43 -25.05 4.84
N GLU A 70 -13.75 -23.75 4.83
CA GLU A 70 -13.32 -22.87 3.76
C GLU A 70 -12.10 -22.07 4.20
N TYR A 71 -10.97 -22.32 3.55
CA TYR A 71 -9.75 -21.54 3.73
C TYR A 71 -9.78 -20.27 2.88
N SER A 72 -9.30 -19.14 3.46
CA SER A 72 -8.96 -17.93 2.76
C SER A 72 -7.44 -17.86 2.58
N ILE A 73 -6.98 -17.84 1.34
CA ILE A 73 -5.56 -17.81 0.97
C ILE A 73 -5.25 -16.41 0.48
N GLU A 74 -4.46 -15.65 1.23
CA GLU A 74 -4.05 -14.30 0.89
C GLU A 74 -2.81 -14.31 0.01
N MET A 75 -2.84 -13.48 -1.02
CA MET A 75 -1.74 -13.25 -1.94
C MET A 75 -1.40 -11.76 -1.99
N LEU A 76 -0.45 -11.39 -2.83
CA LEU A 76 -0.11 -9.98 -3.06
C LEU A 76 -1.17 -9.30 -3.95
N HIS A 77 -0.99 -8.01 -4.18
CA HIS A 77 -1.85 -7.25 -5.09
C HIS A 77 -1.72 -7.72 -6.56
N PRO A 78 -2.73 -7.53 -7.40
CA PRO A 78 -2.76 -8.04 -8.77
C PRO A 78 -1.52 -7.74 -9.61
N PRO A 79 -0.95 -6.53 -9.66
CA PRO A 79 0.30 -6.27 -10.36
C PRO A 79 1.48 -7.13 -9.90
N ALA A 80 1.62 -7.37 -8.59
CA ALA A 80 2.68 -8.22 -8.06
C ALA A 80 2.44 -9.69 -8.39
N MET A 81 1.20 -10.14 -8.41
CA MET A 81 0.85 -11.50 -8.82
C MET A 81 1.09 -11.73 -10.31
N ALA A 82 0.76 -10.74 -11.16
CA ALA A 82 1.01 -10.82 -12.60
C ALA A 82 2.49 -10.99 -12.93
N LYS A 83 3.39 -10.32 -12.21
CA LYS A 83 4.85 -10.53 -12.33
C LYS A 83 5.31 -11.95 -12.05
N ARG A 84 4.50 -12.71 -11.32
CA ARG A 84 4.73 -14.12 -10.96
C ARG A 84 4.05 -15.08 -11.92
N GLY A 85 3.42 -14.53 -12.96
CA GLY A 85 2.71 -15.31 -13.98
C GLY A 85 1.31 -15.74 -13.59
N TRP A 86 0.74 -15.11 -12.56
CA TRP A 86 -0.65 -15.28 -12.20
C TRP A 86 -1.52 -14.33 -13.01
N GLU A 87 -2.71 -14.76 -13.34
CA GLU A 87 -3.68 -14.01 -14.16
C GLU A 87 -5.07 -14.08 -13.53
N LYS A 88 -5.96 -13.20 -13.96
CA LYS A 88 -7.37 -13.20 -13.55
C LYS A 88 -8.07 -14.54 -13.78
N LYS A 89 -7.56 -15.37 -14.71
CA LYS A 89 -8.10 -16.69 -15.08
C LYS A 89 -7.25 -17.85 -14.53
N SER A 90 -6.33 -17.60 -13.62
CA SER A 90 -5.44 -18.65 -13.09
C SER A 90 -6.19 -19.80 -12.43
N PHE A 91 -7.34 -19.52 -11.81
CA PHE A 91 -8.21 -20.53 -11.22
C PHE A 91 -9.68 -20.26 -11.51
N ALA A 92 -10.47 -21.33 -11.56
CA ALA A 92 -11.91 -21.30 -11.66
C ALA A 92 -12.56 -22.00 -10.46
N LYS A 93 -13.81 -21.64 -10.17
CA LYS A 93 -14.62 -22.39 -9.19
C LYS A 93 -14.75 -23.84 -9.63
N GLY A 94 -14.47 -24.77 -8.72
CA GLY A 94 -14.49 -26.21 -8.96
C GLY A 94 -13.11 -26.81 -9.25
N ASP A 95 -12.06 -26.01 -9.45
CA ASP A 95 -10.71 -26.54 -9.63
C ASP A 95 -10.25 -27.29 -8.39
N LEU A 96 -9.69 -28.48 -8.58
CA LEU A 96 -8.97 -29.19 -7.54
C LEU A 96 -7.52 -28.68 -7.53
N ILE A 97 -7.08 -28.20 -6.39
CA ILE A 97 -5.72 -27.67 -6.22
C ILE A 97 -5.05 -28.26 -4.99
N THR A 98 -3.73 -28.23 -5.02
CA THR A 98 -2.87 -28.36 -3.84
C THR A 98 -2.13 -27.04 -3.66
N TRP A 99 -2.11 -26.50 -2.43
CA TRP A 99 -1.33 -25.30 -2.14
C TRP A 99 -0.50 -25.45 -0.88
N GLN A 100 0.55 -24.65 -0.80
CA GLN A 100 1.39 -24.54 0.36
C GLN A 100 1.50 -23.07 0.77
N GLY A 101 1.49 -22.82 2.07
CA GLY A 101 1.68 -21.49 2.61
C GLY A 101 1.77 -21.43 4.13
N PRO A 102 2.21 -20.30 4.68
CA PRO A 102 2.21 -20.07 6.12
C PRO A 102 0.77 -20.02 6.64
N HIS A 103 0.53 -20.70 7.76
CA HIS A 103 -0.76 -20.67 8.44
C HIS A 103 -0.88 -19.45 9.37
N ASP A 104 -2.11 -19.03 9.67
CA ASP A 104 -2.38 -18.02 10.67
C ASP A 104 -1.93 -18.49 12.07
N TYR A 105 -1.43 -17.57 12.92
CA TYR A 105 -1.15 -17.88 14.32
C TYR A 105 -2.40 -18.33 15.08
N ASN A 106 -3.58 -17.84 14.68
CA ASN A 106 -4.85 -18.29 15.22
C ASN A 106 -5.36 -19.52 14.43
N GLU A 107 -5.20 -20.69 15.01
CA GLU A 107 -5.63 -21.96 14.43
C GLU A 107 -7.15 -22.09 14.12
N LEU A 108 -7.97 -21.25 14.75
CA LEU A 108 -9.41 -21.21 14.49
C LEU A 108 -9.75 -20.45 13.21
N ARG A 109 -8.80 -19.65 12.72
CA ARG A 109 -8.93 -18.97 11.43
C ARG A 109 -8.38 -19.90 10.35
N HIS A 110 -9.25 -20.33 9.46
CA HIS A 110 -8.83 -21.05 8.26
C HIS A 110 -8.25 -20.08 7.23
N TYR A 111 -7.07 -19.53 7.57
CA TYR A 111 -6.42 -18.48 6.82
C TYR A 111 -4.95 -18.81 6.60
N THR A 112 -4.49 -18.67 5.36
CA THR A 112 -3.09 -18.91 5.00
C THR A 112 -2.58 -17.85 4.06
N GLY A 113 -1.26 -17.63 4.05
CA GLY A 113 -0.59 -17.07 2.91
C GLY A 113 -0.42 -18.10 1.79
N LEU A 114 0.31 -17.72 0.75
CA LEU A 114 0.63 -18.59 -0.36
C LEU A 114 2.14 -18.64 -0.59
N SER A 115 2.70 -19.85 -0.75
CA SER A 115 4.03 -20.08 -1.31
C SER A 115 3.94 -20.56 -2.77
N TRP A 116 3.04 -21.48 -3.03
CA TRP A 116 2.72 -21.96 -4.37
C TRP A 116 1.36 -22.64 -4.39
N ALA A 117 0.75 -22.75 -5.57
CA ALA A 117 -0.43 -23.56 -5.81
C ALA A 117 -0.25 -24.38 -7.10
N GLU A 118 -0.74 -25.62 -7.09
CA GLU A 118 -0.65 -26.58 -8.17
C GLU A 118 -2.04 -27.05 -8.57
N ARG A 119 -2.31 -27.12 -9.85
CA ARG A 119 -3.55 -27.67 -10.42
C ARG A 119 -3.47 -29.18 -10.57
N LYS A 120 -4.60 -29.80 -10.83
CA LYS A 120 -4.72 -31.25 -11.07
C LYS A 120 -3.83 -31.73 -12.24
N ASP A 121 -3.56 -30.91 -13.23
CA ASP A 121 -2.70 -31.21 -14.37
C ASP A 121 -1.20 -31.13 -14.07
N GLY A 122 -0.83 -30.87 -12.80
CA GLY A 122 0.55 -30.69 -12.36
C GLY A 122 1.14 -29.30 -12.64
N SER A 123 0.40 -28.41 -13.26
CA SER A 123 0.87 -27.03 -13.49
C SER A 123 0.92 -26.27 -12.18
N ARG A 124 2.11 -25.72 -11.87
CA ARG A 124 2.37 -25.02 -10.60
C ARG A 124 2.64 -23.53 -10.82
N LEU A 125 1.98 -22.72 -10.03
CA LEU A 125 2.25 -21.28 -9.90
C LEU A 125 2.86 -21.00 -8.53
N SER A 126 3.95 -20.25 -8.49
CA SER A 126 4.67 -19.92 -7.26
C SER A 126 4.63 -18.42 -6.96
N MET A 127 5.09 -18.05 -5.76
CA MET A 127 5.30 -16.66 -5.37
C MET A 127 6.67 -16.13 -5.80
N THR A 128 7.48 -16.91 -6.53
CA THR A 128 8.74 -16.46 -7.13
C THR A 128 8.45 -15.51 -8.29
N GLU A 129 9.12 -14.37 -8.33
CA GLU A 129 9.02 -13.46 -9.48
C GLU A 129 9.64 -14.13 -10.71
N LYS A 130 8.98 -14.00 -11.85
CA LYS A 130 9.59 -14.33 -13.14
C LYS A 130 10.64 -13.27 -13.46
N GLU A 131 11.60 -13.61 -14.29
CA GLU A 131 12.60 -12.65 -14.76
C GLU A 131 11.91 -11.40 -15.32
N GLU A 132 12.37 -10.23 -14.88
CA GLU A 132 11.93 -8.96 -15.47
C GLU A 132 12.40 -8.93 -16.93
N GLY A 133 11.54 -8.41 -17.83
CA GLY A 133 11.91 -8.15 -19.20
C GLY A 133 13.07 -7.15 -19.32
N ILE A 134 13.49 -6.83 -20.54
CA ILE A 134 14.57 -5.87 -20.78
C ILE A 134 14.16 -4.48 -20.26
N VAL A 135 14.96 -3.93 -19.36
CA VAL A 135 14.79 -2.57 -18.87
C VAL A 135 15.47 -1.60 -19.82
N VAL A 136 14.69 -0.77 -20.50
CA VAL A 136 15.21 0.32 -21.32
C VAL A 136 15.32 1.57 -20.45
N PRO A 137 16.53 2.18 -20.32
CA PRO A 137 16.69 3.43 -19.57
C PRO A 137 15.82 4.55 -20.13
N SER A 138 15.30 5.40 -19.27
CA SER A 138 14.51 6.56 -19.69
C SER A 138 15.43 7.76 -19.98
N THR A 139 15.03 8.59 -20.96
CA THR A 139 15.70 9.85 -21.29
C THR A 139 14.84 11.08 -20.98
N ASP A 140 13.55 10.88 -20.74
CA ASP A 140 12.54 11.94 -20.63
C ASP A 140 11.51 11.70 -19.51
N PHE A 141 11.87 10.93 -18.48
CA PHE A 141 11.02 10.44 -17.38
C PHE A 141 10.03 9.35 -17.78
N SER A 142 9.75 9.13 -19.07
CA SER A 142 8.77 8.15 -19.52
C SER A 142 9.15 6.72 -19.14
N GLY A 143 8.12 5.90 -18.90
CA GLY A 143 8.24 4.48 -18.64
C GLY A 143 7.64 4.03 -17.32
N LEU A 144 7.79 2.75 -17.00
CA LEU A 144 7.24 2.13 -15.81
C LEU A 144 8.27 2.16 -14.67
N TRP A 145 7.86 2.74 -13.56
CA TRP A 145 8.71 2.96 -12.39
C TRP A 145 8.14 2.26 -11.16
N LYS A 146 9.01 1.67 -10.36
CA LYS A 146 8.65 1.03 -9.09
C LYS A 146 9.45 1.64 -7.95
N ARG A 147 8.81 1.86 -6.80
CA ARG A 147 9.48 2.33 -5.60
C ARG A 147 10.69 1.46 -5.26
N SER A 148 11.80 2.12 -4.98
CA SER A 148 13.07 1.54 -4.57
C SER A 148 13.70 2.44 -3.53
N ASP A 149 13.41 2.21 -2.24
CA ASP A 149 13.84 3.10 -1.16
C ASP A 149 15.36 3.13 -0.99
N PHE A 150 15.84 4.29 -0.60
CA PHE A 150 17.26 4.53 -0.35
C PHE A 150 17.46 5.53 0.80
N ASP A 151 18.66 5.55 1.35
CA ASP A 151 19.11 6.58 2.26
C ASP A 151 19.74 7.71 1.42
N PRO A 152 19.20 8.95 1.45
CA PRO A 152 19.72 10.04 0.64
C PRO A 152 21.15 10.45 1.00
N ALA A 153 21.59 10.22 2.25
CA ALA A 153 22.94 10.56 2.69
C ALA A 153 24.00 9.56 2.19
N THR A 154 23.62 8.29 2.04
CA THR A 154 24.56 7.21 1.68
C THR A 154 24.32 6.61 0.30
N GLY A 155 23.18 6.90 -0.32
CA GLY A 155 22.74 6.27 -1.57
C GLY A 155 22.42 4.78 -1.47
N LYS A 156 22.56 4.17 -0.29
CA LYS A 156 22.31 2.73 -0.08
C LYS A 156 20.83 2.44 0.02
N ALA A 157 20.44 1.22 -0.33
CA ALA A 157 19.07 0.76 -0.15
C ALA A 157 18.68 0.84 1.33
N LYS A 158 17.49 1.37 1.59
CA LYS A 158 16.91 1.52 2.92
C LYS A 158 15.41 1.30 2.82
N PHE A 159 14.88 0.43 3.66
CA PHE A 159 13.45 0.21 3.74
C PHE A 159 12.78 1.33 4.54
N ASN A 160 11.87 2.07 3.89
CA ASN A 160 11.01 3.07 4.53
C ASN A 160 9.58 2.51 4.61
N PRO A 161 9.08 2.17 5.81
CA PRO A 161 7.76 1.61 5.95
C PRO A 161 6.69 2.64 5.54
N HIS A 162 5.80 2.22 4.65
CA HIS A 162 4.67 3.04 4.16
C HIS A 162 3.34 2.68 4.86
N TYR A 163 3.35 1.68 5.73
CA TYR A 163 2.18 1.14 6.45
C TYR A 163 2.12 1.59 7.92
N LYS A 164 3.07 2.39 8.38
CA LYS A 164 3.10 2.97 9.73
C LYS A 164 3.22 4.48 9.64
N PRO A 165 2.75 5.22 10.65
CA PRO A 165 3.03 6.64 10.75
C PRO A 165 4.53 6.93 10.70
N PRO A 166 4.93 8.01 10.03
CA PRO A 166 6.33 8.39 9.96
C PRO A 166 6.81 8.90 11.32
N LYS A 167 8.10 8.75 11.56
CA LYS A 167 8.75 9.31 12.76
C LYS A 167 9.33 10.69 12.43
N ASN A 168 9.36 11.57 13.46
CA ASN A 168 10.06 12.86 13.40
C ASN A 168 9.49 13.87 12.37
N TRP A 169 8.23 13.76 12.03
CA TRP A 169 7.55 14.80 11.28
C TRP A 169 7.21 16.00 12.20
N PRO A 170 7.27 17.25 11.69
CA PRO A 170 6.95 18.43 12.48
C PRO A 170 5.43 18.60 12.61
N LEU A 171 4.79 17.74 13.39
CA LEU A 171 3.34 17.69 13.52
C LEU A 171 2.81 18.84 14.39
N THR A 172 1.60 19.32 14.07
CA THR A 172 0.76 20.08 14.98
C THR A 172 0.22 19.17 16.09
N GLU A 173 -0.42 19.71 17.10
CA GLU A 173 -1.13 18.90 18.13
C GLU A 173 -2.14 17.96 17.49
N LEU A 174 -2.92 18.44 16.52
CA LEU A 174 -3.88 17.63 15.77
C LEU A 174 -3.19 16.50 14.97
N GLY A 175 -2.09 16.81 14.30
CA GLY A 175 -1.30 15.81 13.57
C GLY A 175 -0.70 14.75 14.49
N GLN A 176 -0.26 15.13 15.68
CA GLN A 176 0.29 14.21 16.68
C GLN A 176 -0.81 13.33 17.28
N GLU A 177 -1.97 13.89 17.61
CA GLU A 177 -3.13 13.13 18.08
C GLU A 177 -3.53 12.03 17.11
N MET A 178 -3.50 12.29 15.81
CA MET A 178 -3.79 11.29 14.79
C MET A 178 -2.78 10.14 14.78
N VAL A 179 -1.50 10.45 14.97
CA VAL A 179 -0.43 9.42 15.04
C VAL A 179 -0.53 8.60 16.32
N ASP A 180 -0.85 9.24 17.45
CA ASP A 180 -0.98 8.58 18.76
C ASP A 180 -2.20 7.65 18.80
N ASN A 181 -3.28 8.02 18.09
CA ASN A 181 -4.52 7.23 17.96
C ASN A 181 -4.56 6.40 16.66
N PHE A 182 -3.42 6.11 16.07
CA PHE A 182 -3.34 5.36 14.82
C PHE A 182 -3.86 3.93 14.97
N HIS A 183 -4.79 3.56 14.09
CA HIS A 183 -5.26 2.19 13.89
C HIS A 183 -5.31 1.84 12.41
N GLU A 184 -4.90 0.63 12.04
CA GLU A 184 -4.85 0.19 10.63
C GLU A 184 -6.25 0.12 9.98
N ASP A 185 -7.29 -0.11 10.74
CA ASP A 185 -8.68 -0.12 10.27
C ASP A 185 -9.19 1.26 9.81
N GLN A 186 -8.48 2.34 10.21
CA GLN A 186 -8.73 3.71 9.73
C GLN A 186 -8.11 3.95 8.33
N ASN A 187 -7.35 2.99 7.81
CA ASN A 187 -6.75 3.10 6.48
C ASN A 187 -7.85 3.28 5.41
N PRO A 188 -7.86 4.38 4.64
CA PRO A 188 -8.87 4.59 3.61
C PRO A 188 -8.98 3.43 2.61
N MET A 189 -7.89 2.70 2.39
CA MET A 189 -7.86 1.54 1.48
C MET A 189 -8.76 0.39 1.93
N VAL A 190 -9.11 0.26 3.22
CA VAL A 190 -10.06 -0.77 3.69
C VAL A 190 -11.48 -0.52 3.19
N ASN A 191 -11.76 0.70 2.75
CA ASN A 191 -13.00 1.12 2.11
C ASN A 191 -12.79 1.45 0.63
N CYS A 192 -11.76 0.90 0.01
CA CYS A 192 -11.36 1.20 -1.37
C CYS A 192 -11.07 2.71 -1.60
N GLY A 193 -10.76 3.44 -0.56
CA GLY A 193 -10.32 4.84 -0.67
C GLY A 193 -8.90 4.92 -1.20
N ASN A 194 -8.70 5.72 -2.25
CA ASN A 194 -7.38 5.94 -2.82
C ASN A 194 -6.87 7.30 -2.35
N PRO A 195 -5.79 7.36 -1.57
CA PRO A 195 -5.26 8.65 -1.12
C PRO A 195 -4.63 9.41 -2.28
N GLY A 196 -4.67 10.74 -2.20
CA GLY A 196 -3.94 11.61 -3.10
C GLY A 196 -2.43 11.65 -2.83
N PRO A 197 -1.65 12.46 -3.62
CA PRO A 197 -0.25 12.70 -3.33
C PRO A 197 -0.11 13.56 -2.06
N PRO A 198 0.98 13.42 -1.26
CA PRO A 198 2.13 12.55 -1.52
C PRO A 198 1.95 11.10 -1.09
N LYS A 199 0.93 10.75 -0.29
CA LYS A 199 0.73 9.37 0.19
C LYS A 199 0.71 8.35 -0.94
N ALA A 200 0.01 8.68 -2.00
CA ALA A 200 -0.06 7.84 -3.19
C ALA A 200 1.29 7.57 -3.86
N MET A 201 2.28 8.45 -3.68
CA MET A 201 3.61 8.33 -4.28
C MET A 201 4.54 7.41 -3.48
N ILE A 202 4.21 7.15 -2.22
CA ILE A 202 5.04 6.34 -1.33
C ILE A 202 4.55 4.89 -1.19
N VAL A 203 3.39 4.54 -1.73
CA VAL A 203 2.93 3.14 -1.75
C VAL A 203 3.69 2.33 -2.81
N PRO A 204 3.85 1.00 -2.64
CA PRO A 204 4.77 0.19 -3.46
C PRO A 204 4.21 -0.20 -4.84
N TYR A 205 3.16 0.47 -5.30
CA TYR A 205 2.56 0.18 -6.60
C TYR A 205 3.34 0.89 -7.72
N PRO A 206 3.59 0.22 -8.85
CA PRO A 206 4.21 0.85 -10.00
C PRO A 206 3.42 2.05 -10.53
N VAL A 207 4.15 2.98 -11.12
CA VAL A 207 3.62 4.14 -11.81
C VAL A 207 4.17 4.17 -13.24
N MET A 208 3.28 4.28 -14.21
CA MET A 208 3.62 4.59 -15.60
C MET A 208 3.67 6.10 -15.76
N ILE A 209 4.78 6.61 -16.19
CA ILE A 209 4.93 8.01 -16.58
C ILE A 209 4.94 8.07 -18.11
N THR A 210 4.08 8.89 -18.67
CA THR A 210 4.04 9.14 -20.11
C THR A 210 4.04 10.64 -20.39
N ARG A 211 4.59 11.01 -21.54
CA ARG A 211 4.59 12.38 -22.06
C ARG A 211 3.93 12.39 -23.44
N PRO A 212 2.59 12.44 -23.49
CA PRO A 212 1.85 12.33 -24.75
C PRO A 212 2.08 13.51 -25.70
N ASN A 213 2.52 14.66 -25.16
CA ASN A 213 2.84 15.87 -25.91
C ASN A 213 3.73 16.81 -25.09
N ASP A 214 4.09 17.97 -25.65
CA ASP A 214 5.00 18.94 -24.97
C ASP A 214 4.32 19.72 -23.83
N LYS A 215 3.02 19.60 -23.65
CA LYS A 215 2.25 20.35 -22.65
C LYS A 215 1.82 19.51 -21.45
N THR A 216 2.05 18.18 -21.48
CA THR A 216 1.44 17.29 -20.51
C THR A 216 2.34 16.12 -20.17
N ILE A 217 2.47 15.84 -18.87
CA ILE A 217 3.00 14.58 -18.36
C ILE A 217 1.89 13.89 -17.57
N ILE A 218 1.75 12.57 -17.71
CA ILE A 218 0.73 11.77 -17.04
C ILE A 218 1.41 10.74 -16.15
N PHE A 219 0.98 10.70 -14.88
CA PHE A 219 1.34 9.66 -13.93
C PHE A 219 0.13 8.73 -13.75
N GLU A 220 0.19 7.54 -14.34
CA GLU A 220 -0.83 6.51 -14.19
C GLU A 220 -0.32 5.43 -13.24
N ARG A 221 -1.00 5.23 -12.11
CA ARG A 221 -0.59 4.27 -11.10
C ARG A 221 -1.41 2.99 -11.18
N GLU A 222 -0.76 1.87 -10.87
CA GLU A 222 -1.43 0.58 -10.77
C GLU A 222 -2.32 0.47 -9.52
N LEU A 223 -2.36 1.51 -8.69
CA LEU A 223 -3.26 1.60 -7.55
C LEU A 223 -4.59 2.24 -7.96
N MET A 224 -5.65 1.44 -8.02
CA MET A 224 -7.05 1.91 -8.17
C MET A 224 -7.31 2.87 -9.34
N ARG A 225 -6.58 2.72 -10.45
CA ARG A 225 -6.71 3.54 -11.68
C ARG A 225 -6.49 5.03 -11.49
N ASP A 226 -5.56 5.40 -10.67
CA ASP A 226 -5.30 6.79 -10.40
C ASP A 226 -4.45 7.42 -11.51
N VAL A 227 -4.99 8.43 -12.15
CA VAL A 227 -4.33 9.17 -13.25
C VAL A 227 -4.19 10.62 -12.84
N ARG A 228 -2.94 11.05 -12.67
CA ARG A 228 -2.59 12.44 -12.33
C ARG A 228 -2.00 13.11 -13.54
N VAL A 229 -2.59 14.22 -13.94
CA VAL A 229 -2.13 15.05 -15.05
C VAL A 229 -1.27 16.20 -14.51
N ILE A 230 -0.06 16.33 -15.04
CA ILE A 230 0.86 17.43 -14.77
C ILE A 230 0.87 18.34 -15.99
N HIS A 231 0.42 19.57 -15.82
CA HIS A 231 0.34 20.56 -16.88
C HIS A 231 1.68 21.30 -17.01
N LEU A 232 2.34 21.17 -18.15
CA LEU A 232 3.51 21.98 -18.52
C LEU A 232 3.08 23.31 -19.18
N ASP A 233 1.82 23.38 -19.61
CA ASP A 233 1.17 24.63 -20.05
C ASP A 233 0.47 25.27 -18.84
N HIS A 234 1.07 26.31 -18.30
CA HIS A 234 0.57 27.00 -17.11
C HIS A 234 -0.65 27.90 -17.37
N SER A 235 -1.11 27.98 -18.62
CA SER A 235 -2.37 28.68 -18.97
C SER A 235 -3.62 27.84 -18.70
N VAL A 236 -3.45 26.56 -18.34
CA VAL A 236 -4.56 25.65 -18.03
C VAL A 236 -5.32 26.14 -16.81
N LYS A 237 -6.64 26.31 -16.96
CA LYS A 237 -7.51 26.71 -15.85
C LYS A 237 -7.60 25.61 -14.80
N ARG A 238 -7.66 26.04 -13.55
CA ARG A 238 -7.91 25.13 -12.41
C ARG A 238 -9.31 24.52 -12.55
N GLU A 239 -9.37 23.24 -12.33
CA GLU A 239 -10.62 22.50 -12.17
C GLU A 239 -11.15 22.61 -10.73
N ASN A 240 -12.24 21.91 -10.44
CA ASN A 240 -12.73 21.80 -9.06
C ASN A 240 -11.67 21.12 -8.17
N PRO A 241 -11.62 21.47 -6.88
CA PRO A 241 -10.71 20.81 -5.93
C PRO A 241 -10.88 19.31 -5.95
N SER A 242 -9.77 18.58 -5.86
CA SER A 242 -9.77 17.12 -5.89
C SER A 242 -8.68 16.54 -4.98
N LYS A 243 -8.71 15.23 -4.74
CA LYS A 243 -7.64 14.53 -4.00
C LYS A 243 -6.29 14.59 -4.72
N LEU A 244 -6.29 14.70 -6.06
CA LEU A 244 -5.08 14.79 -6.86
C LEU A 244 -4.55 16.22 -6.97
N GLY A 245 -5.39 17.21 -6.63
CA GLY A 245 -5.09 18.63 -6.77
C GLY A 245 -4.96 19.07 -8.22
N HIS A 246 -4.43 20.27 -8.42
CA HIS A 246 -4.06 20.86 -9.70
C HIS A 246 -2.55 20.95 -9.77
N SER A 247 -1.92 20.23 -10.72
CA SER A 247 -0.46 20.08 -10.81
C SER A 247 0.10 20.86 -12.00
N LEU A 248 0.95 21.84 -11.72
CA LEU A 248 1.76 22.54 -12.70
C LEU A 248 3.18 22.01 -12.66
N GLY A 249 3.78 21.77 -13.82
CA GLY A 249 5.12 21.21 -13.94
C GLY A 249 6.02 22.02 -14.85
N TRP A 250 7.33 21.92 -14.65
CA TRP A 250 8.34 22.43 -15.56
C TRP A 250 9.60 21.59 -15.52
N LEU A 251 10.34 21.62 -16.60
CA LEU A 251 11.55 20.84 -16.77
C LEU A 251 12.78 21.75 -16.57
N GLU A 252 13.70 21.32 -15.71
CA GLU A 252 14.97 21.99 -15.43
C GLU A 252 16.12 21.00 -15.55
N GLY A 253 16.80 20.99 -16.69
CA GLY A 253 17.85 20.03 -16.99
C GLY A 253 17.31 18.59 -16.93
N ASN A 254 17.84 17.78 -16.01
CA ASN A 254 17.40 16.41 -15.78
C ASN A 254 16.34 16.28 -14.66
N SER A 255 15.69 17.37 -14.30
CA SER A 255 14.68 17.42 -13.26
C SER A 255 13.33 17.83 -13.80
N LEU A 256 12.27 17.15 -13.32
CA LEU A 256 10.88 17.56 -13.44
C LEU A 256 10.45 18.11 -12.07
N ILE A 257 10.08 19.40 -12.03
CA ILE A 257 9.55 20.04 -10.82
C ILE A 257 8.04 20.15 -10.97
N ILE A 258 7.30 19.82 -9.92
CA ILE A 258 5.85 19.86 -9.90
C ILE A 258 5.40 20.64 -8.66
N SER A 259 4.54 21.65 -8.86
CA SER A 259 3.81 22.32 -7.79
C SER A 259 2.35 21.93 -7.87
N THR A 260 1.77 21.53 -6.75
CA THR A 260 0.38 21.09 -6.69
C THR A 260 -0.33 21.76 -5.50
N ASP A 261 -1.48 22.29 -5.79
CA ASP A 261 -2.43 22.85 -4.84
C ASP A 261 -3.87 22.47 -5.21
N ASN A 262 -4.88 23.17 -4.71
CA ASN A 262 -6.28 22.95 -5.03
C ASN A 262 -6.76 21.55 -4.62
N PHE A 263 -6.34 21.09 -3.45
CA PHE A 263 -6.74 19.83 -2.87
C PHE A 263 -8.10 19.91 -2.15
N VAL A 264 -8.69 18.76 -1.90
CA VAL A 264 -9.74 18.54 -0.88
C VAL A 264 -9.11 17.92 0.36
N ASP A 265 -9.83 17.91 1.47
CA ASP A 265 -9.43 17.14 2.64
C ASP A 265 -9.35 15.64 2.26
N ASP A 266 -8.28 14.98 2.70
CA ASP A 266 -8.03 13.59 2.31
C ASP A 266 -7.50 12.78 3.51
N PRO A 267 -8.25 11.74 3.97
CA PRO A 267 -7.78 10.85 5.02
C PRO A 267 -6.46 10.17 4.59
N TRP A 268 -5.45 10.29 5.46
CA TRP A 268 -4.08 9.83 5.22
C TRP A 268 -3.41 10.39 3.96
N GLY A 269 -3.91 11.52 3.45
CA GLY A 269 -3.40 12.11 2.21
C GLY A 269 -1.95 12.60 2.31
N SER A 270 -1.46 12.93 3.51
CA SER A 270 -0.06 13.31 3.74
C SER A 270 0.84 12.10 3.90
N HIS A 271 0.50 11.19 4.80
CA HIS A 271 1.21 9.94 5.07
C HIS A 271 0.28 8.97 5.81
N THR A 272 0.71 7.73 6.00
CA THR A 272 -0.01 6.78 6.86
C THR A 272 -0.27 7.41 8.23
N GLY A 273 -1.53 7.41 8.66
CA GLY A 273 -1.95 7.98 9.93
C GLY A 273 -1.99 9.51 9.98
N ILE A 274 -1.65 10.22 8.90
CA ILE A 274 -1.68 11.69 8.84
C ILE A 274 -2.54 12.12 7.65
N ASN A 275 -3.64 12.79 7.94
CA ASN A 275 -4.52 13.37 6.93
C ASN A 275 -3.83 14.51 6.17
N SER A 276 -4.46 14.98 5.12
CA SER A 276 -4.15 16.28 4.53
C SER A 276 -5.39 17.15 4.44
N SER A 277 -5.19 18.46 4.54
CA SER A 277 -6.25 19.46 4.41
C SER A 277 -6.33 20.01 2.99
N ASN A 278 -7.39 20.78 2.72
CA ASN A 278 -7.55 21.54 1.49
C ASN A 278 -6.56 22.74 1.39
N GLN A 279 -5.82 23.03 2.47
CA GLN A 279 -4.76 24.04 2.48
C GLN A 279 -3.39 23.47 2.09
N LYS A 280 -3.31 22.16 1.87
CA LYS A 280 -2.09 21.48 1.46
C LYS A 280 -1.49 22.09 0.20
N GLN A 281 -0.18 22.28 0.22
CA GLN A 281 0.66 22.59 -0.92
C GLN A 281 1.75 21.53 -1.04
N LEU A 282 2.00 21.06 -2.23
CA LEU A 282 2.97 20.01 -2.49
C LEU A 282 3.95 20.47 -3.57
N THR A 283 5.24 20.37 -3.28
CA THR A 283 6.31 20.56 -4.27
C THR A 283 7.06 19.24 -4.40
N GLU A 284 7.22 18.78 -5.63
CA GLU A 284 7.92 17.53 -5.94
C GLU A 284 9.01 17.82 -6.98
N LYS A 285 10.21 17.33 -6.75
CA LYS A 285 11.30 17.39 -7.71
C LYS A 285 11.76 15.99 -8.02
N PHE A 286 11.51 15.54 -9.24
CA PHE A 286 11.97 14.26 -9.75
C PHE A 286 13.26 14.48 -10.56
N THR A 287 14.36 13.93 -10.10
CA THR A 287 15.65 14.00 -10.79
C THR A 287 15.97 12.66 -11.42
N LEU A 288 16.11 12.67 -12.76
CA LEU A 288 16.51 11.47 -13.51
C LEU A 288 18.00 11.21 -13.33
N SER A 289 18.38 9.98 -12.96
CA SER A 289 19.80 9.60 -12.89
C SER A 289 20.47 9.66 -14.27
N GLY A 290 21.77 9.91 -14.31
CA GLY A 290 22.52 10.07 -15.56
C GLY A 290 22.46 8.84 -16.48
N ASN A 291 22.18 7.65 -15.94
CA ASN A 291 21.98 6.42 -16.71
C ASN A 291 20.50 6.09 -16.99
N GLY A 292 19.57 6.97 -16.64
CA GLY A 292 18.14 6.81 -16.93
C GLY A 292 17.43 5.66 -16.17
N THR A 293 18.04 5.09 -15.13
CA THR A 293 17.50 3.90 -14.43
C THR A 293 16.85 4.20 -13.09
N TYR A 294 17.04 5.40 -12.55
CA TYR A 294 16.44 5.85 -11.28
C TYR A 294 15.84 7.24 -11.41
N LEU A 295 14.74 7.44 -10.69
CA LEU A 295 14.19 8.76 -10.37
C LEU A 295 14.35 8.98 -8.86
N ILE A 296 14.98 10.08 -8.47
CA ILE A 296 15.05 10.55 -7.09
C ILE A 296 13.96 11.60 -6.94
N ALA A 297 13.00 11.31 -6.07
CA ALA A 297 11.91 12.21 -5.73
C ALA A 297 12.22 12.91 -4.40
N GLU A 298 12.40 14.21 -4.44
CA GLU A 298 12.40 15.12 -3.30
C GLU A 298 10.99 15.71 -3.18
N ILE A 299 10.31 15.44 -2.07
CA ILE A 299 8.91 15.79 -1.87
C ILE A 299 8.80 16.70 -0.66
N THR A 300 8.32 17.91 -0.87
CA THR A 300 8.05 18.89 0.20
C THR A 300 6.55 19.10 0.33
N ILE A 301 6.03 18.80 1.50
CA ILE A 301 4.64 19.06 1.87
C ILE A 301 4.57 20.23 2.84
N ASN A 302 3.64 21.15 2.58
CA ASN A 302 3.24 22.21 3.47
C ASN A 302 1.74 22.11 3.71
N ASP A 303 1.34 21.76 4.92
CA ASP A 303 -0.06 21.66 5.33
C ASP A 303 -0.20 22.23 6.76
N PRO A 304 -0.59 23.49 6.91
CA PRO A 304 -0.56 24.18 8.20
C PRO A 304 -1.57 23.61 9.21
N VAL A 305 -2.51 22.77 8.79
CA VAL A 305 -3.44 22.10 9.69
C VAL A 305 -2.75 20.95 10.43
N TYR A 306 -1.89 20.20 9.76
CA TYR A 306 -1.27 18.99 10.32
C TYR A 306 0.24 19.14 10.57
N LEU A 307 0.90 20.15 9.97
CA LEU A 307 2.34 20.38 10.10
C LEU A 307 2.63 21.80 10.62
N THR A 308 3.55 21.94 11.58
CA THR A 308 4.00 23.23 12.12
C THR A 308 4.93 23.98 11.19
N LYS A 309 5.53 23.29 10.21
CA LYS A 309 6.38 23.83 9.15
C LYS A 309 6.44 22.88 7.97
N PRO A 310 6.84 23.34 6.78
CA PRO A 310 7.06 22.46 5.64
C PRO A 310 8.00 21.31 5.98
N HIS A 311 7.70 20.12 5.45
CA HIS A 311 8.49 18.91 5.67
C HIS A 311 8.92 18.30 4.34
N THR A 312 10.21 18.03 4.20
CA THR A 312 10.80 17.42 3.00
C THR A 312 11.26 16.00 3.30
N PHE A 313 10.93 15.09 2.41
CA PHE A 313 11.37 13.70 2.46
C PHE A 313 11.70 13.19 1.06
N PHE A 314 12.38 12.03 0.98
CA PHE A 314 12.95 11.50 -0.25
C PHE A 314 12.46 10.08 -0.51
N HIS A 315 12.20 9.81 -1.79
CA HIS A 315 12.02 8.46 -2.31
C HIS A 315 12.85 8.26 -3.57
N ARG A 316 13.14 7.01 -3.90
CA ARG A 316 13.74 6.65 -5.17
C ARG A 316 12.84 5.65 -5.86
N TRP A 317 12.66 5.83 -7.16
CA TRP A 317 12.03 4.86 -8.03
C TRP A 317 13.05 4.27 -8.97
N LYS A 318 12.96 2.96 -9.20
CA LYS A 318 13.76 2.23 -10.17
C LYS A 318 12.93 2.01 -11.43
N LYS A 319 13.52 2.26 -12.59
CA LYS A 319 12.95 1.86 -13.87
C LYS A 319 12.82 0.33 -13.90
N ILE A 320 11.67 -0.15 -14.34
CA ILE A 320 11.43 -1.58 -14.59
C ILE A 320 11.05 -1.76 -16.05
N ALA A 321 11.05 -3.01 -16.54
CA ALA A 321 10.65 -3.29 -17.91
C ALA A 321 9.25 -2.75 -18.19
N ASP A 322 9.09 -2.05 -19.31
CA ASP A 322 7.82 -1.47 -19.70
C ASP A 322 6.82 -2.57 -20.05
N ARG A 323 5.61 -2.42 -19.58
CA ARG A 323 4.44 -3.24 -19.84
C ARG A 323 3.19 -2.41 -19.63
N GLU A 324 2.08 -2.91 -20.06
CA GLU A 324 0.79 -2.27 -19.74
C GLU A 324 0.55 -2.18 -18.23
N VAL A 325 -0.11 -1.10 -17.83
CA VAL A 325 -0.53 -0.88 -16.44
C VAL A 325 -1.60 -1.89 -16.08
N ILE A 326 -1.34 -2.68 -15.06
CA ILE A 326 -2.27 -3.71 -14.60
C ILE A 326 -3.31 -3.07 -13.70
N GLN A 327 -4.54 -3.06 -14.19
CA GLN A 327 -5.70 -2.55 -13.46
C GLN A 327 -6.51 -3.69 -12.87
N ALA A 328 -6.98 -3.51 -11.63
CA ALA A 328 -7.91 -4.41 -10.99
C ALA A 328 -8.92 -3.63 -10.13
N PRO A 329 -10.19 -4.05 -10.07
CA PRO A 329 -11.16 -3.40 -9.23
C PRO A 329 -10.82 -3.62 -7.75
N CYS A 330 -11.11 -2.63 -6.92
CA CYS A 330 -11.13 -2.83 -5.48
C CYS A 330 -12.50 -3.33 -5.05
N THR A 331 -12.55 -4.26 -4.10
CA THR A 331 -13.78 -4.68 -3.44
C THR A 331 -13.64 -4.55 -1.94
N MET A 332 -14.72 -4.11 -1.28
CA MET A 332 -14.77 -3.95 0.17
C MET A 332 -14.43 -5.27 0.90
N GLU A 333 -14.87 -6.40 0.34
CA GLU A 333 -14.55 -7.72 0.88
C GLU A 333 -13.04 -7.96 0.89
N SER A 334 -12.39 -7.77 -0.27
CA SER A 334 -10.93 -7.94 -0.39
C SER A 334 -10.17 -6.93 0.48
N ALA A 335 -10.65 -5.69 0.52
CA ALA A 335 -10.02 -4.60 1.26
C ALA A 335 -10.05 -4.80 2.78
N LYS A 336 -11.04 -5.53 3.30
CA LYS A 336 -11.21 -5.77 4.75
C LYS A 336 -10.72 -7.14 5.22
N LEU A 337 -10.47 -8.07 4.31
CA LEU A 337 -10.13 -9.45 4.69
C LEU A 337 -8.90 -9.55 5.59
N TYR A 338 -7.89 -8.72 5.37
CA TYR A 338 -6.69 -8.73 6.20
C TYR A 338 -6.91 -8.16 7.61
N LEU A 339 -7.92 -7.29 7.79
CA LEU A 339 -8.29 -6.76 9.11
C LEU A 339 -9.03 -7.79 9.97
N GLN A 340 -9.72 -8.76 9.32
CA GLN A 340 -10.50 -9.79 10.02
C GLN A 340 -9.61 -10.79 10.74
N GLY A 341 -8.33 -10.56 10.74
CA GLY A 341 -7.27 -11.37 11.27
C GLY A 341 -6.63 -10.90 12.55
N GLY A 342 -7.06 -9.79 13.08
CA GLY A 342 -6.57 -9.27 14.36
C GLY A 342 -7.43 -9.70 15.53
#